data_6cdc0ec19c15cf15cc5ab1289f72225e
#
_entry.id   6cdc0ec19c15cf15cc5ab1289f72225e
#
_cell.length_a   1.000
_cell.length_b   1.000
_cell.length_c   1.000
_cell.angle_alpha   90.00
_cell.angle_beta   90.00
_cell.angle_gamma   90.00
#
_symmetry.space_group_name_H-M   'P 1'
#
loop_
_entity.id
_entity.type
_entity.pdbx_description
1 polymer ?
#
loop_
_entity_poly.entity_id
_entity_poly.type
_entity_poly.pdbx_seq_one_letter_code
_entity_poly.pdbx_strand_id
1 'polypeptide(L)'
;VAVLGDTKVDVDAMVKYIDTAIASKVDGIITMALSPAAIGPAIDRAVDAGIPVVLADTDAPESKRAAYVGTSNYDAGYEAGKAMIEATGGKAKIGIIRGTIGQETDNDRIKGFEDAIKDEPDMEILTTEACNSDMLTGTQKAQDMLKAYPEMTAIFGSEGTGAVAAGKVLE
;
A
#
# COMPACT_ATOMS: atom_id res chain seq x y z
N VAL A 1 11.74 19.56 -17.36
CA VAL A 1 10.92 18.54 -16.68
C VAL A 1 9.45 18.98 -16.78
N ALA A 2 8.59 18.13 -17.33
CA ALA A 2 7.14 18.33 -17.30
C ALA A 2 6.54 17.40 -16.23
N VAL A 3 5.56 17.90 -15.49
CA VAL A 3 4.79 17.10 -14.52
C VAL A 3 3.37 16.97 -15.07
N LEU A 4 2.93 15.75 -15.27
CA LEU A 4 1.57 15.40 -15.71
C LEU A 4 0.90 14.64 -14.59
N GLY A 5 -0.33 14.98 -14.26
CA GLY A 5 -1.09 14.30 -13.21
C GLY A 5 -2.40 15.00 -12.89
N ASP A 6 -3.28 14.28 -12.24
CA ASP A 6 -4.55 14.77 -11.74
C ASP A 6 -4.56 14.90 -10.22
N THR A 7 -5.55 15.60 -9.67
CA THR A 7 -5.78 15.72 -8.23
C THR A 7 -6.41 14.47 -7.62
N LYS A 8 -6.83 13.52 -8.45
CA LYS A 8 -7.40 12.22 -8.06
C LYS A 8 -6.66 11.11 -8.76
N VAL A 9 -6.60 9.96 -8.12
CA VAL A 9 -6.06 8.74 -8.73
C VAL A 9 -6.96 8.30 -9.88
N ASP A 10 -6.40 8.25 -11.08
CA ASP A 10 -7.05 7.78 -12.30
C ASP A 10 -6.04 6.99 -13.14
N VAL A 11 -6.17 5.66 -13.14
CA VAL A 11 -5.27 4.76 -13.85
C VAL A 11 -5.34 4.95 -15.36
N ASP A 12 -6.53 5.20 -15.92
CA ASP A 12 -6.70 5.43 -17.35
C ASP A 12 -6.05 6.75 -17.80
N ALA A 13 -6.13 7.79 -16.95
CA ALA A 13 -5.42 9.04 -17.20
C ALA A 13 -3.91 8.83 -17.15
N MET A 14 -3.39 8.01 -16.23
CA MET A 14 -1.95 7.71 -16.16
C MET A 14 -1.46 7.03 -17.44
N VAL A 15 -2.19 6.07 -17.99
CA VAL A 15 -1.87 5.46 -19.29
C VAL A 15 -1.81 6.51 -20.41
N LYS A 16 -2.81 7.41 -20.46
CA LYS A 16 -2.83 8.51 -21.46
C LYS A 16 -1.64 9.48 -21.29
N TYR A 17 -1.21 9.76 -20.07
CA TYR A 17 -0.04 10.60 -19.83
C TYR A 17 1.24 9.94 -20.32
N ILE A 18 1.40 8.62 -20.14
CA ILE A 18 2.53 7.88 -20.71
C ILE A 18 2.49 7.95 -22.24
N ASP A 19 1.34 7.70 -22.87
CA ASP A 19 1.20 7.79 -24.33
C ASP A 19 1.47 9.22 -24.86
N THR A 20 1.08 10.24 -24.11
CA THR A 20 1.39 11.65 -24.42
C THR A 20 2.90 11.93 -24.35
N ALA A 21 3.58 11.39 -23.35
CA ALA A 21 5.02 11.50 -23.19
C ALA A 21 5.76 10.82 -24.36
N ILE A 22 5.29 9.63 -24.79
CA ILE A 22 5.82 8.92 -25.97
C ILE A 22 5.66 9.79 -27.22
N ALA A 23 4.47 10.34 -27.46
CA ALA A 23 4.19 11.20 -28.63
C ALA A 23 5.05 12.47 -28.62
N SER A 24 5.35 12.98 -27.42
CA SER A 24 6.20 14.16 -27.21
C SER A 24 7.70 13.87 -27.30
N LYS A 25 8.09 12.60 -27.45
CA LYS A 25 9.49 12.14 -27.55
C LYS A 25 10.36 12.65 -26.41
N VAL A 26 9.89 12.49 -25.18
CA VAL A 26 10.65 12.86 -23.98
C VAL A 26 11.90 11.98 -23.81
N ASP A 27 12.90 12.44 -23.07
CA ASP A 27 14.15 11.70 -22.87
C ASP A 27 14.03 10.58 -21.82
N GLY A 28 13.01 10.61 -20.98
CA GLY A 28 12.73 9.59 -19.96
C GLY A 28 11.43 9.87 -19.23
N ILE A 29 10.87 8.84 -18.60
CA ILE A 29 9.63 8.92 -17.84
C ILE A 29 9.89 8.41 -16.42
N ILE A 30 9.41 9.16 -15.40
CA ILE A 30 9.27 8.69 -14.03
C ILE A 30 7.78 8.64 -13.72
N THR A 31 7.28 7.48 -13.29
CA THR A 31 5.87 7.30 -12.98
C THR A 31 5.68 6.27 -11.85
N MET A 32 4.43 6.08 -11.42
CA MET A 32 4.01 5.01 -10.52
C MET A 32 3.22 3.96 -11.31
N ALA A 33 3.21 2.73 -10.84
CA ALA A 33 2.40 1.65 -11.43
C ALA A 33 1.28 1.23 -10.47
N LEU A 34 0.33 2.14 -10.19
CA LEU A 34 -0.78 1.91 -9.26
C LEU A 34 -1.65 0.70 -9.63
N SER A 35 -1.66 0.33 -10.90
CA SER A 35 -2.21 -0.93 -11.41
C SER A 35 -1.21 -1.52 -12.40
N PRO A 36 -0.33 -2.44 -11.98
CA PRO A 36 0.69 -3.04 -12.85
C PRO A 36 0.11 -3.65 -14.12
N ALA A 37 -1.05 -4.31 -14.00
CA ALA A 37 -1.73 -4.92 -15.15
C ALA A 37 -2.20 -3.90 -16.21
N ALA A 38 -2.63 -2.70 -15.78
CA ALA A 38 -3.09 -1.66 -16.70
C ALA A 38 -1.95 -0.77 -17.22
N ILE A 39 -0.99 -0.44 -16.36
CA ILE A 39 0.08 0.51 -16.66
C ILE A 39 1.30 -0.17 -17.31
N GLY A 40 1.57 -1.43 -16.98
CA GLY A 40 2.70 -2.20 -17.53
C GLY A 40 2.78 -2.17 -19.05
N PRO A 41 1.70 -2.44 -19.80
CA PRO A 41 1.72 -2.34 -21.26
C PRO A 41 2.05 -0.94 -21.80
N ALA A 42 1.69 0.12 -21.09
CA ALA A 42 2.06 1.49 -21.48
C ALA A 42 3.56 1.77 -21.23
N ILE A 43 4.09 1.24 -20.14
CA ILE A 43 5.54 1.28 -19.85
C ILE A 43 6.31 0.58 -20.97
N ASP A 44 5.86 -0.61 -21.38
CA ASP A 44 6.51 -1.39 -22.44
C ASP A 44 6.53 -0.62 -23.76
N ARG A 45 5.42 0.03 -24.12
CA ARG A 45 5.38 0.90 -25.32
C ARG A 45 6.37 2.06 -25.24
N ALA A 46 6.54 2.67 -24.06
CA ALA A 46 7.52 3.75 -23.90
C ALA A 46 8.96 3.24 -24.09
N VAL A 47 9.29 2.12 -23.48
CA VAL A 47 10.61 1.50 -23.61
C VAL A 47 10.88 1.04 -25.04
N ASP A 48 9.89 0.45 -25.73
CA ASP A 48 9.98 0.04 -27.13
C ASP A 48 10.14 1.24 -28.07
N ALA A 49 9.66 2.43 -27.67
CA ALA A 49 9.91 3.70 -28.35
C ALA A 49 11.28 4.33 -28.03
N GLY A 50 12.13 3.66 -27.24
CA GLY A 50 13.47 4.11 -26.86
C GLY A 50 13.48 5.07 -25.66
N ILE A 51 12.38 5.20 -24.92
CA ILE A 51 12.25 6.09 -23.75
C ILE A 51 12.40 5.27 -22.47
N PRO A 52 13.48 5.44 -21.70
CA PRO A 52 13.64 4.73 -20.44
C PRO A 52 12.56 5.14 -19.42
N VAL A 53 12.02 4.15 -18.71
CA VAL A 53 11.01 4.35 -17.65
C VAL A 53 11.56 3.91 -16.31
N VAL A 54 11.49 4.79 -15.32
CA VAL A 54 11.76 4.49 -13.91
C VAL A 54 10.46 4.56 -13.13
N LEU A 55 10.21 3.52 -12.34
CA LEU A 55 9.07 3.50 -11.43
C LEU A 55 9.47 4.01 -10.06
N ALA A 56 8.59 4.79 -9.45
CA ALA A 56 8.72 5.29 -8.09
C ALA A 56 7.50 4.85 -7.26
N ASP A 57 7.71 4.52 -5.98
CA ASP A 57 6.69 4.13 -5.00
C ASP A 57 5.98 2.79 -5.28
N THR A 58 5.37 2.62 -6.45
CA THR A 58 4.69 1.37 -6.85
C THR A 58 5.32 0.75 -8.08
N ASP A 59 5.53 -0.56 -8.05
CA ASP A 59 6.26 -1.32 -9.06
C ASP A 59 5.35 -2.03 -10.09
N ALA A 60 5.93 -2.37 -11.24
CA ALA A 60 5.40 -3.29 -12.23
C ALA A 60 6.54 -4.22 -12.68
N PRO A 61 6.86 -5.26 -11.91
CA PRO A 61 8.06 -6.08 -12.12
C PRO A 61 8.08 -6.81 -13.46
N GLU A 62 6.91 -7.13 -14.01
CA GLU A 62 6.77 -7.80 -15.31
C GLU A 62 6.94 -6.85 -16.51
N SER A 63 7.01 -5.52 -16.28
CA SER A 63 7.21 -4.53 -17.35
C SER A 63 8.69 -4.36 -17.72
N LYS A 64 8.93 -3.77 -18.88
CA LYS A 64 10.28 -3.44 -19.39
C LYS A 64 10.94 -2.24 -18.70
N ARG A 65 10.45 -1.80 -17.53
CA ARG A 65 11.03 -0.67 -16.80
C ARG A 65 12.53 -0.80 -16.59
N ALA A 66 13.24 0.32 -16.63
CA ALA A 66 14.69 0.35 -16.43
C ALA A 66 15.07 0.16 -14.95
N ALA A 67 14.27 0.73 -14.03
CA ALA A 67 14.49 0.63 -12.59
C ALA A 67 13.20 0.89 -11.81
N TYR A 68 13.19 0.44 -10.55
CA TYR A 68 12.21 0.78 -9.54
C TYR A 68 12.92 1.35 -8.30
N VAL A 69 12.34 2.40 -7.73
CA VAL A 69 12.78 3.01 -6.48
C VAL A 69 11.57 3.20 -5.57
N GLY A 70 11.52 2.46 -4.50
CA GLY A 70 10.39 2.51 -3.58
C GLY A 70 10.63 1.68 -2.32
N THR A 71 9.61 1.58 -1.49
CA THR A 71 9.62 0.77 -0.27
C THR A 71 9.31 -0.69 -0.62
N SER A 72 10.05 -1.63 -0.03
CA SER A 72 9.60 -3.02 0.05
C SER A 72 8.41 -3.08 1.02
N ASN A 73 7.20 -3.13 0.48
CA ASN A 73 5.98 -3.11 1.30
C ASN A 73 5.86 -4.37 2.18
N TYR A 74 6.30 -5.53 1.65
CA TYR A 74 6.35 -6.75 2.44
C TYR A 74 7.29 -6.60 3.64
N ASP A 75 8.53 -6.12 3.42
CA ASP A 75 9.51 -5.95 4.51
C ASP A 75 9.02 -4.90 5.53
N ALA A 76 8.38 -3.82 5.07
CA ALA A 76 7.79 -2.83 5.96
C ALA A 76 6.70 -3.43 6.87
N GLY A 77 5.84 -4.29 6.32
CA GLY A 77 4.85 -5.04 7.09
C GLY A 77 5.50 -6.03 8.06
N TYR A 78 6.52 -6.74 7.60
CA TYR A 78 7.26 -7.70 8.43
C TYR A 78 7.94 -7.02 9.64
N GLU A 79 8.60 -5.88 9.42
CA GLU A 79 9.20 -5.10 10.50
C GLU A 79 8.14 -4.52 11.46
N ALA A 80 6.96 -4.12 10.95
CA ALA A 80 5.84 -3.71 11.81
C ALA A 80 5.34 -4.86 12.70
N GLY A 81 5.27 -6.09 12.16
CA GLY A 81 4.92 -7.28 12.94
C GLY A 81 5.95 -7.57 14.03
N LYS A 82 7.24 -7.48 13.73
CA LYS A 82 8.32 -7.62 14.72
C LYS A 82 8.22 -6.56 15.83
N ALA A 83 7.96 -5.31 15.45
CA ALA A 83 7.78 -4.23 16.41
C ALA A 83 6.56 -4.49 17.33
N MET A 84 5.48 -5.06 16.79
CA MET A 84 4.31 -5.44 17.60
C MET A 84 4.64 -6.59 18.55
N ILE A 85 5.38 -7.62 18.11
CA ILE A 85 5.86 -8.71 18.99
C ILE A 85 6.65 -8.13 20.15
N GLU A 86 7.60 -7.24 19.87
CA GLU A 86 8.41 -6.59 20.91
C GLU A 86 7.55 -5.77 21.89
N ALA A 87 6.65 -4.93 21.36
CA ALA A 87 5.79 -4.07 22.17
C ALA A 87 4.79 -4.82 23.06
N THR A 88 4.33 -5.99 22.60
CA THR A 88 3.30 -6.78 23.30
C THR A 88 3.87 -8.01 24.04
N GLY A 89 5.17 -8.26 23.92
CA GLY A 89 5.80 -9.48 24.46
C GLY A 89 5.27 -10.76 23.80
N GLY A 90 4.89 -10.69 22.51
CA GLY A 90 4.36 -11.81 21.73
C GLY A 90 2.93 -12.20 22.10
N LYS A 91 2.15 -11.30 22.71
CA LYS A 91 0.76 -11.57 23.13
C LYS A 91 -0.16 -10.45 22.72
N ALA A 92 -0.98 -10.67 21.70
CA ALA A 92 -1.92 -9.66 21.23
C ALA A 92 -3.15 -10.27 20.54
N LYS A 93 -4.29 -9.64 20.75
CA LYS A 93 -5.50 -9.80 19.96
C LYS A 93 -5.61 -8.59 19.04
N ILE A 94 -5.44 -8.80 17.75
CA ILE A 94 -5.07 -7.76 16.79
C ILE A 94 -6.24 -7.45 15.86
N GLY A 95 -6.56 -6.17 15.69
CA GLY A 95 -7.36 -5.68 14.58
C GLY A 95 -6.46 -5.09 13.51
N ILE A 96 -6.80 -5.25 12.23
CA ILE A 96 -6.12 -4.59 11.12
C ILE A 96 -7.04 -3.55 10.50
N ILE A 97 -6.56 -2.31 10.34
CA ILE A 97 -7.23 -1.29 9.53
C ILE A 97 -6.39 -1.09 8.27
N ARG A 98 -6.94 -1.50 7.13
CA ARG A 98 -6.31 -1.39 5.82
C ARG A 98 -6.87 -0.22 5.02
N GLY A 99 -6.15 0.21 4.00
CA GLY A 99 -6.59 1.19 3.02
C GLY A 99 -7.70 0.66 2.12
N THR A 100 -7.43 0.53 0.84
CA THR A 100 -8.40 0.03 -0.15
C THR A 100 -8.22 -1.46 -0.41
N ILE A 101 -9.33 -2.20 -0.47
CA ILE A 101 -9.30 -3.62 -0.83
C ILE A 101 -8.74 -3.78 -2.25
N GLY A 102 -7.78 -4.70 -2.42
CA GLY A 102 -7.14 -5.00 -3.70
C GLY A 102 -5.93 -4.11 -4.04
N GLN A 103 -5.57 -3.16 -3.20
CA GLN A 103 -4.33 -2.40 -3.35
C GLN A 103 -3.13 -3.27 -2.98
N GLU A 104 -2.23 -3.47 -3.94
CA GLU A 104 -1.13 -4.44 -3.84
C GLU A 104 -0.14 -4.07 -2.74
N THR A 105 0.25 -2.80 -2.63
CA THR A 105 1.13 -2.30 -1.58
C THR A 105 0.60 -2.56 -0.16
N ASP A 106 -0.71 -2.48 0.00
CA ASP A 106 -1.40 -2.72 1.27
C ASP A 106 -1.49 -4.22 1.57
N ASN A 107 -1.77 -5.03 0.54
CA ASN A 107 -1.75 -6.49 0.65
C ASN A 107 -0.36 -7.00 1.07
N ASP A 108 0.71 -6.49 0.47
CA ASP A 108 2.08 -6.87 0.79
C ASP A 108 2.45 -6.53 2.24
N ARG A 109 2.07 -5.33 2.72
CA ARG A 109 2.30 -4.94 4.12
C ARG A 109 1.55 -5.86 5.09
N ILE A 110 0.29 -6.17 4.81
CA ILE A 110 -0.50 -7.08 5.64
C ILE A 110 0.13 -8.48 5.64
N LYS A 111 0.51 -8.97 4.46
CA LYS A 111 1.17 -10.27 4.35
C LYS A 111 2.49 -10.33 5.10
N GLY A 112 3.33 -9.31 4.98
CA GLY A 112 4.58 -9.22 5.76
C GLY A 112 4.31 -9.24 7.26
N PHE A 113 3.31 -8.49 7.73
CA PHE A 113 2.90 -8.45 9.12
C PHE A 113 2.41 -9.84 9.61
N GLU A 114 1.55 -10.49 8.83
CA GLU A 114 1.05 -11.84 9.13
C GLU A 114 2.20 -12.86 9.21
N ASP A 115 3.13 -12.82 8.26
CA ASP A 115 4.30 -13.71 8.24
C ASP A 115 5.25 -13.46 9.41
N ALA A 116 5.34 -12.24 9.93
CA ALA A 116 6.15 -11.95 11.10
C ALA A 116 5.58 -12.54 12.39
N ILE A 117 4.25 -12.50 12.55
CA ILE A 117 3.59 -12.95 13.80
C ILE A 117 3.14 -14.41 13.78
N LYS A 118 3.22 -15.12 12.66
CA LYS A 118 2.65 -16.48 12.48
C LYS A 118 3.16 -17.53 13.46
N ASP A 119 4.39 -17.37 13.96
CA ASP A 119 5.01 -18.32 14.88
C ASP A 119 4.81 -17.93 16.35
N GLU A 120 4.06 -16.86 16.63
CA GLU A 120 3.72 -16.38 17.96
C GLU A 120 2.34 -16.93 18.38
N PRO A 121 2.28 -17.98 19.24
CA PRO A 121 1.04 -18.72 19.51
C PRO A 121 -0.01 -17.90 20.25
N ASP A 122 0.39 -16.83 20.95
CA ASP A 122 -0.50 -15.95 21.71
C ASP A 122 -0.90 -14.68 20.92
N MET A 123 -0.50 -14.58 19.64
CA MET A 123 -0.91 -13.50 18.75
C MET A 123 -1.98 -13.98 17.76
N GLU A 124 -3.06 -13.23 17.64
CA GLU A 124 -4.19 -13.58 16.77
C GLU A 124 -4.77 -12.34 16.11
N ILE A 125 -5.00 -12.41 14.79
CA ILE A 125 -5.74 -11.39 14.06
C ILE A 125 -7.23 -11.71 14.15
N LEU A 126 -7.97 -10.84 14.84
CA LEU A 126 -9.41 -11.00 15.06
C LEU A 126 -10.24 -10.55 13.86
N THR A 127 -9.81 -9.47 13.22
CA THR A 127 -10.54 -8.87 12.08
C THR A 127 -9.65 -7.95 11.26
N THR A 128 -10.03 -7.76 9.99
CA THR A 128 -9.42 -6.79 9.07
C THR A 128 -10.52 -5.95 8.43
N GLU A 129 -10.44 -4.63 8.59
CA GLU A 129 -11.44 -3.68 8.09
C GLU A 129 -10.81 -2.67 7.14
N ALA A 130 -11.52 -2.31 6.07
CA ALA A 130 -11.06 -1.33 5.10
C ALA A 130 -11.58 0.07 5.43
N CYS A 131 -10.68 1.06 5.43
CA CYS A 131 -11.04 2.48 5.63
C CYS A 131 -11.06 3.28 4.31
N ASN A 132 -10.64 2.69 3.18
CA ASN A 132 -10.57 3.35 1.87
C ASN A 132 -9.75 4.65 1.88
N SER A 133 -8.71 4.72 2.74
CA SER A 133 -7.90 5.91 3.00
C SER A 133 -8.72 7.14 3.39
N ASP A 134 -9.90 6.92 3.99
CA ASP A 134 -10.78 7.97 4.53
C ASP A 134 -10.72 7.98 6.06
N MET A 135 -10.39 9.14 6.62
CA MET A 135 -10.17 9.31 8.06
C MET A 135 -11.43 9.06 8.88
N LEU A 136 -12.60 9.51 8.41
CA LEU A 136 -13.86 9.31 9.11
C LEU A 136 -14.24 7.84 9.14
N THR A 137 -14.15 7.19 8.00
CA THR A 137 -14.38 5.74 7.87
C THR A 137 -13.42 4.95 8.76
N GLY A 138 -12.12 5.29 8.76
CA GLY A 138 -11.12 4.63 9.60
C GLY A 138 -11.41 4.77 11.09
N THR A 139 -11.80 5.96 11.54
CA THR A 139 -12.19 6.22 12.93
C THR A 139 -13.43 5.40 13.32
N GLN A 140 -14.45 5.36 12.45
CA GLN A 140 -15.64 4.56 12.69
C GLN A 140 -15.32 3.06 12.77
N LYS A 141 -14.48 2.56 11.83
CA LYS A 141 -14.05 1.16 11.84
C LYS A 141 -13.28 0.79 13.10
N ALA A 142 -12.36 1.64 13.57
CA ALA A 142 -11.64 1.43 14.83
C ALA A 142 -12.61 1.31 16.02
N GLN A 143 -13.60 2.22 16.10
CA GLN A 143 -14.62 2.17 17.16
C GLN A 143 -15.48 0.91 17.11
N ASP A 144 -15.90 0.51 15.91
CA ASP A 144 -16.75 -0.67 15.72
C ASP A 144 -15.99 -1.95 16.05
N MET A 145 -14.72 -2.05 15.66
CA MET A 145 -13.84 -3.18 15.99
C MET A 145 -13.66 -3.33 17.51
N LEU A 146 -13.35 -2.23 18.22
CA LEU A 146 -13.19 -2.25 19.68
C LEU A 146 -14.49 -2.63 20.42
N LYS A 147 -15.66 -2.30 19.87
CA LYS A 147 -16.94 -2.73 20.42
C LYS A 147 -17.24 -4.19 20.14
N ALA A 148 -16.92 -4.66 18.92
CA ALA A 148 -17.20 -6.03 18.51
C ALA A 148 -16.24 -7.03 19.15
N TYR A 149 -15.01 -6.62 19.45
CA TYR A 149 -13.95 -7.44 20.01
C TYR A 149 -13.36 -6.77 21.27
N PRO A 150 -14.08 -6.86 22.41
CA PRO A 150 -13.62 -6.22 23.66
C PRO A 150 -12.27 -6.74 24.17
N GLU A 151 -11.85 -7.94 23.72
CA GLU A 151 -10.56 -8.57 24.00
C GLU A 151 -9.41 -8.03 23.13
N MET A 152 -9.69 -7.17 22.16
CA MET A 152 -8.66 -6.58 21.28
C MET A 152 -7.68 -5.74 22.08
N THR A 153 -6.39 -6.01 21.91
CA THR A 153 -5.30 -5.34 22.66
C THR A 153 -4.37 -4.53 21.78
N ALA A 154 -4.46 -4.70 20.45
CA ALA A 154 -3.63 -3.99 19.50
C ALA A 154 -4.36 -3.74 18.17
N ILE A 155 -3.97 -2.67 17.47
CA ILE A 155 -4.43 -2.39 16.12
C ILE A 155 -3.22 -2.14 15.23
N PHE A 156 -3.17 -2.81 14.07
CA PHE A 156 -2.23 -2.53 13.00
C PHE A 156 -2.91 -1.71 11.91
N GLY A 157 -2.40 -0.51 11.62
CA GLY A 157 -2.80 0.27 10.45
C GLY A 157 -1.80 0.03 9.32
N SER A 158 -2.22 -0.64 8.24
CA SER A 158 -1.33 -0.98 7.12
C SER A 158 -0.95 0.22 6.25
N GLU A 159 -1.68 1.35 6.41
CA GLU A 159 -1.38 2.63 5.76
C GLU A 159 -1.62 3.81 6.72
N GLY A 160 -1.16 5.02 6.33
CA GLY A 160 -1.12 6.17 7.23
C GLY A 160 -2.47 6.59 7.81
N THR A 161 -3.55 6.54 7.03
CA THR A 161 -4.88 6.94 7.49
C THR A 161 -5.42 5.98 8.56
N GLY A 162 -5.30 4.68 8.33
CA GLY A 162 -5.76 3.65 9.27
C GLY A 162 -5.05 3.72 10.62
N ALA A 163 -3.72 3.90 10.60
CA ALA A 163 -2.93 4.05 11.82
C ALA A 163 -3.31 5.29 12.63
N VAL A 164 -3.46 6.45 11.96
CA VAL A 164 -3.86 7.71 12.62
C VAL A 164 -5.29 7.63 13.14
N ALA A 165 -6.21 7.01 12.39
CA ALA A 165 -7.60 6.84 12.80
C ALA A 165 -7.71 5.96 14.06
N ALA A 166 -6.93 4.86 14.13
CA ALA A 166 -6.86 4.03 15.32
C ALA A 166 -6.33 4.80 16.54
N GLY A 167 -5.24 5.55 16.37
CA GLY A 167 -4.67 6.38 17.44
C GLY A 167 -5.67 7.34 18.03
N LYS A 168 -6.46 8.03 17.21
CA LYS A 168 -7.49 8.97 17.68
C LYS A 168 -8.62 8.35 18.52
N VAL A 169 -8.85 7.05 18.39
CA VAL A 169 -9.89 6.34 19.15
C VAL A 169 -9.34 5.83 20.47
N LEU A 170 -8.02 5.62 20.55
CA LEU A 170 -7.34 5.07 21.73
C LEU A 170 -6.85 6.16 22.69
N GLU A 171 -6.83 7.43 22.27
CA GLU A 171 -6.58 8.62 23.13
C GLU A 171 -7.81 8.97 23.99
#